data_32520ed4425039d5c25db478ac63e44e
#
_entry.id   32520ed4425039d5c25db478ac63e44e
#
_cell.length_a   1.000
_cell.length_b   1.000
_cell.length_c   1.000
_cell.angle_alpha   90.00
_cell.angle_beta   90.00
_cell.angle_gamma   90.00
#
_symmetry.space_group_name_H-M   'P 1'
#
loop_
_entity.id
_entity.type
_entity.pdbx_description
1 polymer ?
#
loop_
_entity_poly.entity_id
_entity_poly.type
_entity_poly.pdbx_seq_one_letter_code
_entity_poly.pdbx_strand_id
1 'polypeptide(L)'
;MANKSNKEIFSEIYSNSLWHKMPGEKFGSGSGSHDEKIIVPYINLLIPLIVNNNIQRITDLGCGDFWIMRQVLDTLNKNNYKFFYNGVDVVEELINYNSETFGRPNVKFYCMDAAQVDSQFPFGELLIIRQVLQHLSNDDVKIILDKAKNFKFVLVTESIYDGADAVHNINFSASYSTRGDFKSGVYVEYPPYNFKNVVHLLKIQGKNGAGDVIRSSLIINDVTL
;
A
#
# COMPACT_ATOMS: atom_id res chain seq x y z
N MET A 1 -8.92 25.24 -14.20
CA MET A 1 -7.70 24.44 -14.44
C MET A 1 -8.12 22.99 -14.41
N ALA A 2 -7.70 22.16 -15.38
CA ALA A 2 -7.99 20.72 -15.34
C ALA A 2 -7.31 20.12 -14.10
N ASN A 3 -8.03 19.25 -13.37
CA ASN A 3 -7.42 18.51 -12.27
C ASN A 3 -6.38 17.55 -12.84
N LYS A 4 -5.17 17.54 -12.26
CA LYS A 4 -4.14 16.56 -12.62
C LYS A 4 -4.62 15.14 -12.32
N SER A 5 -4.27 14.19 -13.17
CA SER A 5 -4.47 12.76 -12.93
C SER A 5 -3.54 12.24 -11.82
N ASN A 6 -3.88 11.11 -11.22
CA ASN A 6 -3.00 10.44 -10.24
C ASN A 6 -1.61 10.17 -10.84
N LYS A 7 -1.54 9.74 -12.13
CA LYS A 7 -0.26 9.53 -12.82
C LYS A 7 0.59 10.80 -12.84
N GLU A 8 0.02 11.95 -13.16
CA GLU A 8 0.75 13.23 -13.20
C GLU A 8 1.21 13.64 -11.80
N ILE A 9 0.32 13.55 -10.79
CA ILE A 9 0.63 13.93 -9.41
C ILE A 9 1.79 13.09 -8.86
N PHE A 10 1.68 11.76 -8.93
CA PHE A 10 2.69 10.88 -8.36
C PHE A 10 4.00 10.86 -9.17
N SER A 11 3.95 11.01 -10.50
CA SER A 11 5.17 11.19 -11.30
C SER A 11 5.94 12.45 -10.90
N GLU A 12 5.26 13.57 -10.64
CA GLU A 12 5.89 14.79 -10.15
C GLU A 12 6.48 14.61 -8.73
N ILE A 13 5.82 13.87 -7.85
CA ILE A 13 6.32 13.59 -6.49
C ILE A 13 7.66 12.84 -6.56
N TYR A 14 7.74 11.79 -7.38
CA TYR A 14 8.97 11.01 -7.54
C TYR A 14 10.06 11.79 -8.28
N SER A 15 9.74 12.48 -9.38
CA SER A 15 10.73 13.24 -10.17
C SER A 15 11.34 14.39 -9.37
N ASN A 16 10.56 15.05 -8.51
CA ASN A 16 11.02 16.13 -7.64
C ASN A 16 11.59 15.62 -6.32
N SER A 17 11.69 14.31 -6.11
CA SER A 17 12.17 13.70 -4.85
C SER A 17 11.49 14.28 -3.59
N LEU A 18 10.17 14.51 -3.66
CA LEU A 18 9.41 15.03 -2.51
C LEU A 18 9.31 14.02 -1.38
N TRP A 19 9.41 12.73 -1.69
CA TRP A 19 9.53 11.67 -0.72
C TRP A 19 10.98 11.28 -0.47
N HIS A 20 11.28 10.99 0.79
CA HIS A 20 12.61 10.55 1.20
C HIS A 20 13.04 9.27 0.48
N LYS A 21 14.32 9.20 0.08
CA LYS A 21 14.97 8.01 -0.47
C LYS A 21 16.24 7.66 0.29
N MET A 22 16.61 6.39 0.27
CA MET A 22 17.87 5.94 0.85
C MET A 22 19.06 6.38 -0.02
N PRO A 23 20.22 6.63 0.60
CA PRO A 23 21.44 6.92 -0.16
C PRO A 23 21.75 5.80 -1.16
N GLY A 24 22.00 6.19 -2.43
CA GLY A 24 22.31 5.25 -3.51
C GLY A 24 21.11 4.65 -4.24
N GLU A 25 19.89 4.79 -3.72
CA GLU A 25 18.68 4.34 -4.42
C GLU A 25 18.23 5.39 -5.47
N LYS A 26 17.69 4.93 -6.60
CA LYS A 26 17.19 5.81 -7.67
C LYS A 26 15.90 6.51 -7.24
N PHE A 27 15.00 5.77 -6.61
CA PHE A 27 13.69 6.24 -6.12
C PHE A 27 13.57 6.09 -4.61
N GLY A 28 12.59 6.77 -4.00
CA GLY A 28 12.26 6.61 -2.59
C GLY A 28 10.78 6.84 -2.33
N SER A 29 10.19 5.91 -1.58
CA SER A 29 8.76 5.90 -1.25
C SER A 29 8.45 6.52 0.13
N GLY A 30 9.29 7.46 0.56
CA GLY A 30 9.11 8.18 1.81
C GLY A 30 9.69 7.49 3.06
N SER A 31 9.79 8.27 4.14
CA SER A 31 10.42 7.81 5.39
C SER A 31 9.69 6.65 6.07
N GLY A 32 8.38 6.50 5.86
CA GLY A 32 7.59 5.38 6.37
C GLY A 32 7.98 4.04 5.75
N SER A 33 8.61 4.05 4.56
CA SER A 33 9.09 2.86 3.86
C SER A 33 10.54 2.49 4.16
N HIS A 34 11.27 3.34 4.89
CA HIS A 34 12.71 3.15 5.15
C HIS A 34 13.09 3.19 6.64
N ASP A 35 12.18 3.54 7.53
CA ASP A 35 12.44 3.56 8.98
C ASP A 35 12.30 2.14 9.55
N GLU A 36 13.41 1.59 10.06
CA GLU A 36 13.44 0.24 10.65
C GLU A 36 12.42 0.05 11.78
N LYS A 37 12.13 1.09 12.56
CA LYS A 37 11.11 1.03 13.62
C LYS A 37 9.70 0.77 13.07
N ILE A 38 9.49 1.10 11.80
CA ILE A 38 8.21 0.93 11.11
C ILE A 38 8.22 -0.34 10.26
N ILE A 39 9.30 -0.56 9.48
CA ILE A 39 9.33 -1.66 8.50
C ILE A 39 9.57 -3.02 9.15
N VAL A 40 10.41 -3.12 10.20
CA VAL A 40 10.71 -4.42 10.84
C VAL A 40 9.46 -5.04 11.47
N PRO A 41 8.65 -4.34 12.29
CA PRO A 41 7.38 -4.89 12.77
C PRO A 41 6.42 -5.28 11.65
N TYR A 42 6.37 -4.50 10.56
CA TYR A 42 5.52 -4.81 9.41
C TYR A 42 5.97 -6.07 8.66
N ILE A 43 7.27 -6.24 8.42
CA ILE A 43 7.83 -7.45 7.79
C ILE A 43 7.56 -8.68 8.68
N ASN A 44 7.74 -8.54 10.00
CA ASN A 44 7.47 -9.60 10.98
C ASN A 44 5.98 -9.96 11.08
N LEU A 45 5.07 -9.07 10.73
CA LEU A 45 3.65 -9.36 10.56
C LEU A 45 3.38 -10.07 9.23
N LEU A 46 3.94 -9.56 8.13
CA LEU A 46 3.56 -9.96 6.78
C LEU A 46 4.05 -11.38 6.42
N ILE A 47 5.27 -11.75 6.81
CA ILE A 47 5.82 -13.07 6.50
C ILE A 47 4.99 -14.20 7.12
N PRO A 48 4.68 -14.20 8.43
CA PRO A 48 3.78 -15.19 9.02
C PRO A 48 2.37 -15.17 8.42
N LEU A 49 1.83 -14.00 8.09
CA LEU A 49 0.53 -13.89 7.43
C LEU A 49 0.52 -14.66 6.10
N ILE A 50 1.56 -14.50 5.28
CA ILE A 50 1.70 -15.20 4.00
C ILE A 50 1.86 -16.71 4.22
N VAL A 51 2.80 -17.11 5.07
CA VAL A 51 3.18 -18.53 5.25
C VAL A 51 2.05 -19.33 5.91
N ASN A 52 1.48 -18.82 7.00
CA ASN A 52 0.46 -19.54 7.78
C ASN A 52 -0.88 -19.67 7.04
N ASN A 53 -1.16 -18.79 6.09
CA ASN A 53 -2.37 -18.86 5.26
C ASN A 53 -2.12 -19.49 3.88
N ASN A 54 -0.93 -20.04 3.63
CA ASN A 54 -0.53 -20.66 2.34
C ASN A 54 -0.74 -19.73 1.13
N ILE A 55 -0.51 -18.42 1.29
CA ILE A 55 -0.71 -17.43 0.25
C ILE A 55 0.43 -17.54 -0.77
N GLN A 56 0.11 -17.91 -2.00
CA GLN A 56 1.09 -18.06 -3.07
C GLN A 56 1.06 -16.90 -4.09
N ARG A 57 -0.04 -16.16 -4.18
CA ARG A 57 -0.18 -15.06 -5.14
C ARG A 57 -0.45 -13.76 -4.41
N ILE A 58 0.49 -12.82 -4.55
CA ILE A 58 0.49 -11.54 -3.85
C ILE A 58 0.40 -10.45 -4.91
N THR A 59 -0.54 -9.52 -4.74
CA THR A 59 -0.62 -8.27 -5.48
C THR A 59 -0.36 -7.12 -4.52
N ASP A 60 0.58 -6.25 -4.86
CA ASP A 60 1.02 -5.12 -4.03
C ASP A 60 0.71 -3.82 -4.77
N LEU A 61 -0.29 -3.09 -4.29
CA LEU A 61 -0.77 -1.86 -4.88
C LEU A 61 -0.04 -0.65 -4.30
N GLY A 62 0.55 0.15 -5.18
CA GLY A 62 1.48 1.21 -4.82
C GLY A 62 2.79 0.60 -4.32
N CYS A 63 3.37 -0.33 -5.11
CA CYS A 63 4.58 -1.07 -4.72
C CYS A 63 5.81 -0.19 -4.52
N GLY A 64 5.77 1.05 -5.00
CA GLY A 64 6.80 2.07 -4.81
C GLY A 64 8.18 1.58 -5.24
N ASP A 65 9.20 1.95 -4.46
CA ASP A 65 10.61 1.59 -4.69
C ASP A 65 10.95 0.11 -4.39
N PHE A 66 9.95 -0.68 -4.06
CA PHE A 66 10.08 -2.12 -3.77
C PHE A 66 10.97 -2.46 -2.56
N TRP A 67 11.35 -1.48 -1.76
CA TRP A 67 12.29 -1.66 -0.64
C TRP A 67 11.84 -2.69 0.39
N ILE A 68 10.59 -2.64 0.82
CA ILE A 68 10.05 -3.54 1.84
C ILE A 68 9.79 -4.92 1.26
N MET A 69 9.09 -4.99 0.13
CA MET A 69 8.70 -6.26 -0.45
C MET A 69 9.92 -7.06 -0.94
N ARG A 70 10.99 -6.41 -1.38
CA ARG A 70 12.27 -7.07 -1.66
C ARG A 70 12.74 -7.91 -0.48
N GLN A 71 12.73 -7.34 0.73
CA GLN A 71 13.17 -8.05 1.96
C GLN A 71 12.23 -9.20 2.33
N VAL A 72 10.91 -9.02 2.18
CA VAL A 72 9.91 -10.06 2.40
C VAL A 72 10.13 -11.22 1.44
N LEU A 73 10.20 -10.94 0.12
CA LEU A 73 10.35 -11.96 -0.91
C LEU A 73 11.70 -12.68 -0.84
N ASP A 74 12.76 -11.99 -0.46
CA ASP A 74 14.07 -12.61 -0.24
C ASP A 74 14.05 -13.57 0.97
N THR A 75 13.31 -13.21 2.02
CA THR A 75 13.11 -14.11 3.18
C THR A 75 12.27 -15.33 2.80
N LEU A 76 11.20 -15.17 2.03
CA LEU A 76 10.40 -16.29 1.52
C LEU A 76 11.24 -17.21 0.63
N ASN A 77 12.06 -16.66 -0.26
CA ASN A 77 12.98 -17.44 -1.10
C ASN A 77 14.01 -18.23 -0.28
N LYS A 78 14.65 -17.61 0.74
CA LYS A 78 15.60 -18.29 1.63
C LYS A 78 14.97 -19.50 2.35
N ASN A 79 13.66 -19.42 2.61
CA ASN A 79 12.90 -20.50 3.24
C ASN A 79 12.25 -21.46 2.21
N ASN A 80 12.61 -21.37 0.91
CA ASN A 80 12.06 -22.18 -0.17
C ASN A 80 10.52 -22.08 -0.32
N TYR A 81 9.92 -20.98 0.13
CA TYR A 81 8.50 -20.73 -0.02
C TYR A 81 8.19 -20.31 -1.47
N LYS A 82 7.22 -20.97 -2.10
CA LYS A 82 6.83 -20.67 -3.48
C LYS A 82 5.79 -19.55 -3.50
N PHE A 83 6.05 -18.53 -4.29
CA PHE A 83 5.13 -17.41 -4.48
C PHE A 83 5.22 -16.83 -5.90
N PHE A 84 4.19 -16.07 -6.25
CA PHE A 84 4.14 -15.14 -7.36
C PHE A 84 3.80 -13.75 -6.81
N TYR A 85 4.54 -12.76 -7.23
CA TYR A 85 4.36 -11.37 -6.81
C TYR A 85 4.09 -10.48 -8.01
N ASN A 86 3.07 -9.61 -7.86
CA ASN A 86 2.70 -8.58 -8.82
C ASN A 86 2.75 -7.22 -8.12
N GLY A 87 3.76 -6.41 -8.42
CA GLY A 87 3.83 -5.01 -7.99
C GLY A 87 3.07 -4.13 -8.98
N VAL A 88 2.22 -3.26 -8.47
CA VAL A 88 1.43 -2.30 -9.26
C VAL A 88 1.73 -0.89 -8.79
N ASP A 89 2.06 0.02 -9.69
CA ASP A 89 2.20 1.45 -9.41
C ASP A 89 1.78 2.28 -10.62
N VAL A 90 1.42 3.54 -10.40
CA VAL A 90 1.00 4.45 -11.47
C VAL A 90 2.18 5.14 -12.15
N VAL A 91 3.35 5.15 -11.52
CA VAL A 91 4.55 5.84 -11.99
C VAL A 91 5.36 4.95 -12.93
N GLU A 92 5.30 5.25 -14.22
CA GLU A 92 5.87 4.43 -15.29
C GLU A 92 7.40 4.27 -15.18
N GLU A 93 8.12 5.35 -14.87
CA GLU A 93 9.59 5.32 -14.74
C GLU A 93 10.03 4.42 -13.58
N LEU A 94 9.28 4.45 -12.47
CA LEU A 94 9.50 3.58 -11.31
C LEU A 94 9.27 2.11 -11.66
N ILE A 95 8.18 1.80 -12.34
CA ILE A 95 7.83 0.43 -12.76
C ILE A 95 8.85 -0.12 -13.77
N ASN A 96 9.30 0.69 -14.72
CA ASN A 96 10.34 0.28 -15.66
C ASN A 96 11.63 -0.06 -14.91
N TYR A 97 12.07 0.80 -14.00
CA TYR A 97 13.25 0.54 -13.17
C TYR A 97 13.10 -0.73 -12.32
N ASN A 98 11.95 -0.92 -11.65
CA ASN A 98 11.70 -2.12 -10.85
C ASN A 98 11.69 -3.38 -11.70
N SER A 99 11.11 -3.31 -12.91
CA SER A 99 11.06 -4.44 -13.85
C SER A 99 12.45 -4.86 -14.34
N GLU A 100 13.29 -3.88 -14.68
CA GLU A 100 14.67 -4.12 -15.14
C GLU A 100 15.58 -4.62 -14.02
N THR A 101 15.41 -4.07 -12.80
CA THR A 101 16.33 -4.34 -11.69
C THR A 101 15.93 -5.58 -10.89
N PHE A 102 14.64 -5.80 -10.65
CA PHE A 102 14.12 -6.81 -9.73
C PHE A 102 13.21 -7.85 -10.40
N GLY A 103 12.82 -7.61 -11.66
CA GLY A 103 11.93 -8.51 -12.42
C GLY A 103 12.54 -9.91 -12.59
N ARG A 104 11.71 -10.93 -12.37
CA ARG A 104 12.06 -12.36 -12.55
C ARG A 104 10.79 -13.17 -12.81
N PRO A 105 10.87 -14.47 -13.21
CA PRO A 105 9.68 -15.22 -13.62
C PRO A 105 8.50 -15.20 -12.65
N ASN A 106 8.77 -15.12 -11.35
CA ASN A 106 7.76 -15.06 -10.30
C ASN A 106 7.60 -13.67 -9.65
N VAL A 107 8.26 -12.61 -10.17
CA VAL A 107 8.14 -11.22 -9.70
C VAL A 107 7.93 -10.34 -10.91
N LYS A 108 6.77 -9.72 -11.01
CA LYS A 108 6.38 -8.86 -12.13
C LYS A 108 5.90 -7.50 -11.63
N PHE A 109 6.05 -6.50 -12.49
CA PHE A 109 5.62 -5.13 -12.20
C PHE A 109 4.73 -4.60 -13.32
N TYR A 110 3.70 -3.83 -12.96
CA TYR A 110 2.68 -3.32 -13.87
C TYR A 110 2.45 -1.83 -13.63
N CYS A 111 2.57 -1.03 -14.69
CA CYS A 111 2.21 0.37 -14.66
C CYS A 111 0.69 0.49 -14.83
N MET A 112 -0.01 0.90 -13.77
CA MET A 112 -1.47 0.96 -13.76
C MET A 112 -1.96 2.01 -12.76
N ASP A 113 -2.91 2.84 -13.18
CA ASP A 113 -3.71 3.64 -12.24
C ASP A 113 -4.82 2.77 -11.65
N ALA A 114 -4.66 2.45 -10.39
CA ALA A 114 -5.59 1.58 -9.66
C ALA A 114 -6.98 2.20 -9.46
N ALA A 115 -7.08 3.53 -9.50
CA ALA A 115 -8.32 4.28 -9.37
C ALA A 115 -9.13 4.38 -10.68
N GLN A 116 -8.58 3.94 -11.83
CA GLN A 116 -9.35 3.86 -13.06
C GLN A 116 -10.39 2.75 -12.97
N VAL A 117 -11.65 3.05 -13.30
CA VAL A 117 -12.80 2.12 -13.17
C VAL A 117 -12.53 0.82 -13.94
N ASP A 118 -12.03 0.93 -15.17
CA ASP A 118 -11.80 -0.20 -16.07
C ASP A 118 -10.51 -0.98 -15.81
N SER A 119 -9.63 -0.50 -14.90
CA SER A 119 -8.42 -1.23 -14.57
C SER A 119 -8.73 -2.48 -13.74
N GLN A 120 -8.07 -3.61 -14.07
CA GLN A 120 -8.20 -4.85 -13.34
C GLN A 120 -6.86 -5.20 -12.71
N PHE A 121 -6.86 -5.44 -11.40
CA PHE A 121 -5.65 -5.85 -10.71
C PHE A 121 -5.21 -7.24 -11.18
N PRO A 122 -3.89 -7.50 -11.26
CA PRO A 122 -3.41 -8.86 -11.41
C PRO A 122 -4.02 -9.77 -10.34
N PHE A 123 -4.36 -10.99 -10.72
CA PHE A 123 -4.95 -11.95 -9.78
C PHE A 123 -4.01 -12.25 -8.60
N GLY A 124 -4.58 -12.29 -7.40
CA GLY A 124 -3.88 -12.62 -6.17
C GLY A 124 -4.82 -13.14 -5.08
N GLU A 125 -4.26 -13.86 -4.13
CA GLU A 125 -4.95 -14.29 -2.90
C GLU A 125 -4.90 -13.18 -1.84
N LEU A 126 -3.76 -12.46 -1.80
CA LEU A 126 -3.51 -11.32 -0.93
C LEU A 126 -3.32 -10.06 -1.78
N LEU A 127 -4.09 -9.03 -1.46
CA LEU A 127 -3.84 -7.65 -1.88
C LEU A 127 -3.19 -6.91 -0.73
N ILE A 128 -2.03 -6.33 -1.00
CA ILE A 128 -1.35 -5.40 -0.10
C ILE A 128 -1.61 -3.99 -0.59
N ILE A 129 -1.99 -3.10 0.30
CA ILE A 129 -2.11 -1.65 0.08
C ILE A 129 -1.42 -0.98 1.26
N ARG A 130 -0.27 -0.34 1.01
CA ARG A 130 0.51 0.23 2.09
C ARG A 130 0.91 1.67 1.83
N GLN A 131 0.38 2.59 2.65
CA GLN A 131 0.61 4.03 2.56
C GLN A 131 0.30 4.61 1.17
N VAL A 132 -0.82 4.18 0.59
CA VAL A 132 -1.31 4.60 -0.72
C VAL A 132 -2.61 5.37 -0.59
N LEU A 133 -3.60 4.78 0.10
CA LEU A 133 -4.95 5.34 0.18
C LEU A 133 -4.97 6.70 0.90
N GLN A 134 -4.05 6.91 1.82
CA GLN A 134 -3.90 8.17 2.55
C GLN A 134 -3.61 9.38 1.63
N HIS A 135 -3.11 9.14 0.43
CA HIS A 135 -2.75 10.16 -0.56
C HIS A 135 -3.82 10.39 -1.63
N LEU A 136 -4.91 9.61 -1.63
CA LEU A 136 -5.93 9.60 -2.68
C LEU A 136 -7.25 10.27 -2.23
N SER A 137 -8.08 10.68 -3.18
CA SER A 137 -9.45 11.13 -2.90
C SER A 137 -10.31 9.98 -2.37
N ASN A 138 -11.43 10.30 -1.71
CA ASN A 138 -12.36 9.27 -1.23
C ASN A 138 -12.99 8.49 -2.38
N ASP A 139 -13.21 9.12 -3.54
CA ASP A 139 -13.74 8.45 -4.73
C ASP A 139 -12.74 7.44 -5.29
N ASP A 140 -11.46 7.81 -5.38
CA ASP A 140 -10.39 6.91 -5.80
C ASP A 140 -10.22 5.74 -4.83
N VAL A 141 -10.20 6.04 -3.52
CA VAL A 141 -10.14 5.02 -2.46
C VAL A 141 -11.31 4.05 -2.58
N LYS A 142 -12.52 4.55 -2.84
CA LYS A 142 -13.71 3.71 -3.01
C LYS A 142 -13.56 2.77 -4.20
N ILE A 143 -13.12 3.26 -5.35
CA ILE A 143 -12.90 2.45 -6.56
C ILE A 143 -11.89 1.33 -6.27
N ILE A 144 -10.77 1.64 -5.61
CA ILE A 144 -9.74 0.67 -5.24
C ILE A 144 -10.29 -0.38 -4.27
N LEU A 145 -10.99 0.05 -3.22
CA LEU A 145 -11.54 -0.85 -2.21
C LEU A 145 -12.68 -1.72 -2.76
N ASP A 146 -13.47 -1.23 -3.72
CA ASP A 146 -14.48 -2.06 -4.41
C ASP A 146 -13.82 -3.21 -5.19
N LYS A 147 -12.68 -2.97 -5.87
CA LYS A 147 -11.89 -4.01 -6.52
C LYS A 147 -11.22 -4.97 -5.53
N ALA A 148 -10.81 -4.45 -4.37
CA ALA A 148 -10.19 -5.25 -3.30
C ALA A 148 -11.11 -6.36 -2.77
N LYS A 149 -12.42 -6.25 -2.94
CA LYS A 149 -13.41 -7.29 -2.58
C LYS A 149 -13.20 -8.61 -3.34
N ASN A 150 -12.48 -8.60 -4.45
CA ASN A 150 -12.16 -9.80 -5.24
C ASN A 150 -10.97 -10.61 -4.67
N PHE A 151 -10.30 -10.11 -3.65
CA PHE A 151 -9.18 -10.79 -2.98
C PHE A 151 -9.66 -11.41 -1.67
N LYS A 152 -9.20 -12.63 -1.36
CA LYS A 152 -9.54 -13.29 -0.10
C LYS A 152 -9.00 -12.52 1.11
N PHE A 153 -7.76 -12.05 1.01
CA PHE A 153 -7.10 -11.26 2.04
C PHE A 153 -6.72 -9.89 1.48
N VAL A 154 -7.05 -8.83 2.22
CA VAL A 154 -6.60 -7.47 1.89
C VAL A 154 -5.94 -6.86 3.11
N LEU A 155 -4.64 -6.60 3.03
CA LEU A 155 -3.88 -5.96 4.08
C LEU A 155 -3.73 -4.47 3.76
N VAL A 156 -4.48 -3.64 4.45
CA VAL A 156 -4.41 -2.17 4.34
C VAL A 156 -3.56 -1.64 5.48
N THR A 157 -2.50 -0.90 5.14
CA THR A 157 -1.60 -0.27 6.12
C THR A 157 -1.46 1.20 5.81
N GLU A 158 -2.02 2.07 6.66
CA GLU A 158 -2.07 3.51 6.44
C GLU A 158 -1.63 4.29 7.68
N SER A 159 -1.08 5.49 7.47
CA SER A 159 -0.95 6.48 8.54
C SER A 159 -2.33 7.08 8.80
N ILE A 160 -2.77 7.00 10.04
CA ILE A 160 -4.07 7.51 10.50
C ILE A 160 -3.89 8.29 11.80
N TYR A 161 -4.83 9.16 12.11
CA TYR A 161 -4.93 9.75 13.43
C TYR A 161 -5.85 8.90 14.32
N ASP A 162 -5.35 8.45 15.48
CA ASP A 162 -6.05 7.53 16.38
C ASP A 162 -6.38 8.18 17.74
N GLY A 163 -6.57 9.49 17.74
CA GLY A 163 -7.04 10.24 18.91
C GLY A 163 -8.55 10.14 19.10
N ALA A 164 -9.03 10.45 20.32
CA ALA A 164 -10.46 10.43 20.64
C ALA A 164 -11.31 11.42 19.80
N ASP A 165 -10.66 12.42 19.20
CA ASP A 165 -11.26 13.44 18.35
C ASP A 165 -11.00 13.16 16.85
N ALA A 166 -10.72 11.91 16.49
CA ALA A 166 -10.50 11.50 15.10
C ALA A 166 -11.74 11.72 14.23
N VAL A 167 -11.54 12.32 13.06
CA VAL A 167 -12.58 12.48 12.04
C VAL A 167 -12.36 11.44 10.96
N HIS A 168 -13.30 10.49 10.83
CA HIS A 168 -13.13 9.38 9.90
C HIS A 168 -13.35 9.81 8.45
N ASN A 169 -12.41 9.40 7.58
CA ASN A 169 -12.56 9.45 6.13
C ASN A 169 -12.95 10.83 5.57
N ILE A 170 -12.32 11.91 6.07
CA ILE A 170 -12.54 13.24 5.46
C ILE A 170 -12.25 13.17 3.97
N ASN A 171 -12.98 13.95 3.19
CA ASN A 171 -12.67 14.07 1.76
C ASN A 171 -11.32 14.76 1.59
N PHE A 172 -10.54 14.26 0.64
CA PHE A 172 -9.16 14.67 0.44
C PHE A 172 -8.86 14.74 -1.07
N SER A 173 -7.99 15.64 -1.47
CA SER A 173 -7.51 15.68 -2.86
C SER A 173 -6.18 14.95 -2.94
N ALA A 174 -5.95 14.21 -4.02
CA ALA A 174 -4.70 13.48 -4.21
C ALA A 174 -3.47 14.41 -4.09
N SER A 175 -2.51 14.03 -3.23
CA SER A 175 -1.31 14.84 -2.97
C SER A 175 -0.21 14.05 -2.26
N TYR A 176 0.95 14.67 -2.06
CA TYR A 176 2.03 14.13 -1.22
C TYR A 176 1.72 14.17 0.29
N SER A 177 0.77 15.00 0.72
CA SER A 177 0.32 15.11 2.11
C SER A 177 -0.61 13.95 2.50
N THR A 178 -0.91 13.84 3.78
CA THR A 178 -1.82 12.83 4.31
C THR A 178 -2.97 13.47 5.08
N ARG A 179 -4.01 12.69 5.39
CA ARG A 179 -5.15 13.14 6.19
C ARG A 179 -4.82 13.37 7.67
N GLY A 180 -3.63 12.92 8.13
CA GLY A 180 -3.18 13.07 9.51
C GLY A 180 -3.15 14.54 9.99
N ASP A 181 -2.80 15.47 9.10
CA ASP A 181 -2.79 16.92 9.38
C ASP A 181 -4.18 17.45 9.75
N PHE A 182 -5.24 16.72 9.41
CA PHE A 182 -6.64 17.06 9.70
C PHE A 182 -7.25 16.12 10.76
N LYS A 183 -6.44 15.47 11.58
CA LYS A 183 -6.88 14.48 12.57
C LYS A 183 -7.75 13.37 11.95
N SER A 184 -7.36 12.89 10.79
CA SER A 184 -8.12 11.92 10.03
C SER A 184 -7.20 10.82 9.46
N GLY A 185 -7.77 9.93 8.66
CA GLY A 185 -7.10 8.84 7.98
C GLY A 185 -8.06 8.09 7.08
N VAL A 186 -7.61 6.97 6.51
CA VAL A 186 -8.47 6.01 5.81
C VAL A 186 -8.81 4.87 6.78
N TYR A 187 -10.07 4.85 7.20
CA TYR A 187 -10.61 3.85 8.12
C TYR A 187 -11.59 2.99 7.33
N VAL A 188 -11.15 1.83 6.89
CA VAL A 188 -11.92 0.95 6.00
C VAL A 188 -13.21 0.41 6.62
N GLU A 189 -13.28 0.35 7.94
CA GLU A 189 -14.42 -0.11 8.74
C GLU A 189 -15.55 0.92 8.88
N TYR A 190 -15.28 2.21 8.59
CA TYR A 190 -16.26 3.30 8.70
C TYR A 190 -16.76 3.78 7.34
N PRO A 191 -17.89 4.53 7.30
CA PRO A 191 -18.38 5.15 6.07
C PRO A 191 -17.31 6.02 5.40
N PRO A 192 -17.25 6.07 4.07
CA PRO A 192 -18.17 5.44 3.11
C PRO A 192 -17.84 3.98 2.76
N TYR A 193 -16.77 3.39 3.32
CA TYR A 193 -16.24 2.07 2.90
C TYR A 193 -16.96 0.89 3.55
N ASN A 194 -17.20 0.93 4.88
CA ASN A 194 -18.04 0.00 5.66
C ASN A 194 -17.65 -1.49 5.57
N PHE A 195 -16.36 -1.82 5.47
CA PHE A 195 -15.93 -3.22 5.54
C PHE A 195 -16.23 -3.83 6.92
N LYS A 196 -16.70 -5.09 6.96
CA LYS A 196 -17.19 -5.73 8.18
C LYS A 196 -16.17 -6.65 8.84
N ASN A 197 -15.49 -7.47 8.07
CA ASN A 197 -14.53 -8.46 8.59
C ASN A 197 -13.12 -7.85 8.65
N VAL A 198 -12.94 -6.81 9.50
CA VAL A 198 -11.68 -6.08 9.65
C VAL A 198 -11.02 -6.44 10.97
N VAL A 199 -9.77 -6.88 10.94
CA VAL A 199 -8.95 -7.19 12.11
C VAL A 199 -7.72 -6.28 12.11
N HIS A 200 -7.52 -5.50 13.16
CA HIS A 200 -6.32 -4.66 13.30
C HIS A 200 -5.17 -5.52 13.84
N LEU A 201 -4.14 -5.72 13.03
CA LEU A 201 -3.03 -6.63 13.33
C LEU A 201 -1.80 -5.93 13.89
N LEU A 202 -1.58 -4.65 13.51
CA LEU A 202 -0.41 -3.90 13.91
C LEU A 202 -0.76 -2.42 14.08
N LYS A 203 -0.21 -1.80 15.11
CA LYS A 203 -0.27 -0.37 15.36
C LYS A 203 1.12 0.10 15.81
N ILE A 204 1.69 1.02 15.07
CA ILE A 204 3.00 1.59 15.33
C ILE A 204 2.84 3.10 15.48
N GLN A 205 3.54 3.72 16.44
CA GLN A 205 3.58 5.17 16.55
C GLN A 205 4.13 5.80 15.27
N GLY A 206 3.38 6.71 14.69
CA GLY A 206 3.81 7.50 13.54
C GLY A 206 4.77 8.63 13.92
N LYS A 207 5.15 9.44 12.95
CA LYS A 207 6.17 10.49 13.11
C LYS A 207 5.59 11.88 13.33
N ASN A 208 4.29 12.09 13.07
CA ASN A 208 3.67 13.43 13.07
C ASN A 208 3.11 13.83 14.44
N GLY A 209 3.51 13.18 15.52
CA GLY A 209 3.15 13.56 16.88
C GLY A 209 2.09 12.67 17.54
N ALA A 210 1.50 13.17 18.62
CA ALA A 210 0.52 12.40 19.40
C ALA A 210 -0.72 12.09 18.56
N GLY A 211 -1.13 10.81 18.56
CA GLY A 211 -2.28 10.34 17.80
C GLY A 211 -1.97 9.89 16.37
N ASP A 212 -0.82 10.24 15.78
CA ASP A 212 -0.39 9.70 14.50
C ASP A 212 0.10 8.26 14.68
N VAL A 213 -0.52 7.34 13.99
CA VAL A 213 -0.14 5.91 14.02
C VAL A 213 -0.18 5.30 12.62
N ILE A 214 0.71 4.36 12.38
CA ILE A 214 0.65 3.49 11.21
C ILE A 214 -0.08 2.22 11.65
N ARG A 215 -1.25 1.98 11.07
CA ARG A 215 -2.13 0.86 11.41
C ARG A 215 -2.25 -0.11 10.24
N SER A 216 -2.01 -1.40 10.51
CA SER A 216 -2.26 -2.48 9.55
C SER A 216 -3.56 -3.19 9.90
N SER A 217 -4.49 -3.21 8.96
CA SER A 217 -5.81 -3.80 9.07
C SER A 217 -5.98 -4.88 8.01
N LEU A 218 -6.30 -6.09 8.44
CA LEU A 218 -6.61 -7.21 7.55
C LEU A 218 -8.11 -7.29 7.33
N ILE A 219 -8.52 -7.27 6.08
CA ILE A 219 -9.89 -7.55 5.64
C ILE A 219 -9.92 -8.99 5.12
N ILE A 220 -10.90 -9.77 5.55
CA ILE A 220 -11.10 -11.14 5.09
C ILE A 220 -12.42 -11.18 4.34
N ASN A 221 -12.36 -11.43 3.03
CA ASN A 221 -13.53 -11.50 2.17
C ASN A 221 -13.95 -12.96 1.94
N ASP A 222 -15.26 -13.20 1.81
CA ASP A 222 -15.83 -14.50 1.45
C ASP A 222 -15.70 -14.72 -0.07
N VAL A 223 -14.47 -14.94 -0.53
CA VAL A 223 -14.16 -15.23 -1.94
C VAL A 223 -13.77 -16.69 -2.06
N THR A 224 -14.48 -17.45 -2.90
CA THR A 224 -14.05 -18.79 -3.32
C THR A 224 -13.02 -18.61 -4.44
N LEU A 225 -11.79 -19.03 -4.21
CA LEU A 225 -10.65 -18.94 -5.14
C LEU A 225 -10.63 -20.15 -6.07
#